data_cd56a2f26d89386b8bb88a05c021a06f
#
_entry.id   cd56a2f26d89386b8bb88a05c021a06f
#
_cell.length_a   1.000
_cell.length_b   1.000
_cell.length_c   1.000
_cell.angle_alpha   90.00
_cell.angle_beta   90.00
_cell.angle_gamma   90.00
#
_symmetry.space_group_name_H-M   'P 1'
#
loop_
_entity.id
_entity.type
_entity.pdbx_description
1 polymer ?
#
loop_
_entity_poly.entity_id
_entity_poly.type
_entity_poly.pdbx_seq_one_letter_code
_entity_poly.pdbx_strand_id
1 'polypeptide(L)'
;LDGFYNYLSQQIDPESPTEKLDQSTVFVAYGDTPHTPLQGSTWPDATPDACNWIYVMDPKRNIKNGWFGHVYANKMNGKNAIGFNPISGIDDPSKTSEQMSAFASTATVYAAAKGDSNKTAEYGNSPNIVPGLINFK
;
A
#
# COMPACT_ATOMS: atom_id res chain seq x y z
N LEU A 1 7.05 -2.35 16.02
CA LEU A 1 5.88 -3.07 15.50
C LEU A 1 5.51 -4.30 16.33
N ASP A 2 6.48 -5.13 16.76
CA ASP A 2 6.23 -6.36 17.52
C ASP A 2 5.43 -6.11 18.82
N GLY A 3 5.81 -5.09 19.60
CA GLY A 3 5.09 -4.74 20.82
C GLY A 3 3.63 -4.32 20.56
N PHE A 4 3.38 -3.63 19.45
CA PHE A 4 2.05 -3.23 19.04
C PHE A 4 1.20 -4.44 18.64
N TYR A 5 1.75 -5.33 17.79
CA TYR A 5 1.05 -6.56 17.41
C TYR A 5 0.80 -7.49 18.59
N ASN A 6 1.76 -7.63 19.51
CA ASN A 6 1.56 -8.39 20.75
C ASN A 6 0.43 -7.82 21.60
N TYR A 7 0.30 -6.51 21.65
CA TYR A 7 -0.83 -5.89 22.33
C TYR A 7 -2.16 -6.21 21.63
N LEU A 8 -2.26 -6.03 20.31
CA LEU A 8 -3.47 -6.32 19.54
C LEU A 8 -3.90 -7.79 19.65
N SER A 9 -2.95 -8.73 19.70
CA SER A 9 -3.24 -10.17 19.84
C SER A 9 -3.86 -10.55 21.19
N GLN A 10 -3.81 -9.67 22.18
CA GLN A 10 -4.43 -9.85 23.48
C GLN A 10 -5.84 -9.24 23.58
N GLN A 11 -6.18 -8.35 22.64
CA GLN A 11 -7.46 -7.64 22.63
C GLN A 11 -8.48 -8.36 21.76
N ILE A 12 -9.72 -8.42 22.22
CA ILE A 12 -10.85 -8.94 21.44
C ILE A 12 -11.34 -7.82 20.53
N ASP A 13 -11.66 -8.14 19.28
CA ASP A 13 -12.30 -7.20 18.37
C ASP A 13 -13.74 -6.93 18.84
N PRO A 14 -14.10 -5.70 19.20
CA PRO A 14 -15.45 -5.37 19.67
C PRO A 14 -16.52 -5.58 18.59
N GLU A 15 -16.16 -5.54 17.31
CA GLU A 15 -17.07 -5.79 16.19
C GLU A 15 -17.18 -7.29 15.85
N SER A 16 -16.23 -8.10 16.30
CA SER A 16 -16.18 -9.55 16.06
C SER A 16 -15.62 -10.28 17.29
N PRO A 17 -16.47 -10.57 18.30
CA PRO A 17 -16.03 -11.12 19.58
C PRO A 17 -15.29 -12.47 19.53
N THR A 18 -15.30 -13.13 18.38
CA THR A 18 -14.57 -14.38 18.11
C THR A 18 -13.17 -14.16 17.55
N GLU A 19 -12.82 -12.92 17.21
CA GLU A 19 -11.53 -12.55 16.64
C GLU A 19 -10.72 -11.66 17.57
N LYS A 20 -9.41 -11.65 17.38
CA LYS A 20 -8.50 -10.71 18.03
C LYS A 20 -8.23 -9.52 17.11
N LEU A 21 -7.88 -8.38 17.69
CA LEU A 21 -7.59 -7.17 16.91
C LEU A 21 -6.44 -7.35 15.90
N ASP A 22 -5.43 -8.17 16.20
CA ASP A 22 -4.36 -8.49 15.25
C ASP A 22 -4.85 -9.24 14.00
N GLN A 23 -6.00 -9.92 14.09
CA GLN A 23 -6.62 -10.65 12.99
C GLN A 23 -7.57 -9.80 12.12
N SER A 24 -7.96 -8.64 12.61
CA SER A 24 -8.94 -7.76 11.96
C SER A 24 -8.42 -6.36 11.63
N THR A 25 -7.30 -5.95 12.25
CA THR A 25 -6.72 -4.62 12.05
C THR A 25 -5.83 -4.57 10.82
N VAL A 26 -6.16 -3.71 9.87
CA VAL A 26 -5.28 -3.37 8.75
C VAL A 26 -4.31 -2.28 9.21
N PHE A 27 -3.02 -2.57 9.13
CA PHE A 27 -1.97 -1.61 9.44
C PHE A 27 -1.44 -0.98 8.15
N VAL A 28 -1.34 0.34 8.13
CA VAL A 28 -0.82 1.10 6.99
C VAL A 28 0.29 2.02 7.46
N ALA A 29 1.43 1.93 6.78
CA ALA A 29 2.51 2.89 6.94
C ALA A 29 2.90 3.45 5.56
N TYR A 30 3.20 4.73 5.49
CA TYR A 30 3.60 5.39 4.27
C TYR A 30 4.64 6.47 4.55
N GLY A 31 5.49 6.74 3.56
CA GLY A 31 6.37 7.90 3.59
C GLY A 31 5.64 9.12 3.05
N ASP A 32 5.73 10.24 3.74
CA ASP A 32 5.16 11.52 3.26
C ASP A 32 6.15 12.27 2.37
N THR A 33 7.43 12.17 2.67
CA THR A 33 8.52 12.79 1.90
C THR A 33 9.48 11.71 1.42
N PRO A 34 9.59 11.49 0.10
CA PRO A 34 10.53 10.52 -0.42
C PRO A 34 11.97 10.97 -0.19
N HIS A 35 12.80 10.06 0.28
CA HIS A 35 14.22 10.27 0.49
C HIS A 35 15.04 9.62 -0.64
N THR A 36 15.90 10.38 -1.30
CA THR A 36 16.82 9.81 -2.30
C THR A 36 18.05 9.24 -1.63
N PRO A 37 18.31 7.92 -1.72
CA PRO A 37 19.51 7.32 -1.17
C PRO A 37 20.80 7.76 -1.86
N LEU A 38 20.68 8.43 -3.01
CA LEU A 38 21.81 8.85 -3.83
C LEU A 38 22.38 10.22 -3.48
N GLN A 39 21.62 11.03 -2.78
CA GLN A 39 22.09 12.39 -2.48
C GLN A 39 22.58 12.48 -1.07
N GLY A 40 23.44 11.71 -0.51
CA GLY A 40 24.09 11.83 0.79
C GLY A 40 23.63 13.04 1.62
N SER A 41 22.37 13.38 1.54
CA SER A 41 21.83 14.67 1.78
C SER A 41 21.36 14.78 3.19
N THR A 42 21.49 15.96 3.62
CA THR A 42 20.85 16.47 4.82
C THR A 42 19.33 16.26 4.70
N TRP A 43 18.79 15.46 5.58
CA TRP A 43 17.36 15.46 5.90
C TRP A 43 16.93 16.93 6.17
N PRO A 44 15.80 17.42 5.66
CA PRO A 44 14.67 16.74 4.98
C PRO A 44 14.58 17.02 3.46
N ASP A 45 15.61 17.48 2.80
CA ASP A 45 15.53 18.13 1.49
C ASP A 45 15.52 17.20 0.27
N ALA A 46 15.49 15.92 0.48
CA ALA A 46 15.50 15.01 -0.64
C ALA A 46 14.09 14.65 -1.06
N THR A 47 13.54 15.40 -1.96
CA THR A 47 12.38 15.00 -2.77
C THR A 47 12.85 14.48 -4.11
N PRO A 48 13.13 13.18 -4.25
CA PRO A 48 13.34 12.64 -5.57
C PRO A 48 12.01 12.57 -6.30
N ASP A 49 12.09 12.72 -7.60
CA ASP A 49 10.97 12.61 -8.49
C ASP A 49 10.17 11.34 -8.20
N ALA A 50 9.05 11.49 -7.49
CA ALA A 50 8.00 10.50 -7.41
C ALA A 50 8.35 9.14 -6.76
N CYS A 51 9.23 9.12 -5.77
CA CYS A 51 9.53 7.91 -5.02
C CYS A 51 8.85 7.95 -3.64
N ASN A 52 7.69 7.38 -3.52
CA ASN A 52 7.07 7.15 -2.22
C ASN A 52 6.67 5.68 -2.08
N TRP A 53 6.38 5.25 -0.88
CA TRP A 53 6.00 3.88 -0.60
C TRP A 53 4.80 3.85 0.35
N ILE A 54 3.98 2.83 0.16
CA ILE A 54 2.89 2.48 1.06
C ILE A 54 3.10 1.02 1.46
N TYR A 55 3.17 0.78 2.74
CA TYR A 55 3.22 -0.56 3.32
C TYR A 55 1.89 -0.89 3.96
N VAL A 56 1.31 -2.02 3.60
CA VAL A 56 0.02 -2.47 4.11
C VAL A 56 0.16 -3.88 4.65
N MET A 57 -0.22 -4.07 5.90
CA MET A 57 -0.41 -5.40 6.48
C MET A 57 -1.91 -5.66 6.59
N ASP A 58 -2.37 -6.67 5.88
CA ASP A 58 -3.76 -7.11 5.88
C ASP A 58 -3.85 -8.56 6.35
N PRO A 59 -4.21 -8.81 7.61
CA PRO A 59 -4.29 -10.15 8.18
C PRO A 59 -5.35 -11.02 7.51
N LYS A 60 -6.37 -10.42 6.90
CA LYS A 60 -7.41 -11.14 6.14
C LYS A 60 -6.99 -11.50 4.72
N ARG A 61 -5.81 -11.05 4.29
CA ARG A 61 -5.25 -11.30 2.94
C ARG A 61 -6.20 -10.90 1.81
N ASN A 62 -6.88 -9.77 1.95
CA ASN A 62 -7.70 -9.22 0.87
C ASN A 62 -6.82 -8.60 -0.23
N ILE A 63 -5.59 -8.20 0.13
CA ILE A 63 -4.58 -7.74 -0.83
C ILE A 63 -3.53 -8.81 -1.07
N LYS A 64 -2.89 -8.75 -2.24
CA LYS A 64 -1.80 -9.65 -2.60
C LYS A 64 -0.56 -9.32 -1.80
N ASN A 65 0.18 -10.37 -1.42
CA ASN A 65 1.47 -10.23 -0.79
C ASN A 65 2.56 -9.98 -1.84
N GLY A 66 3.42 -9.01 -1.61
CA GLY A 66 4.56 -8.70 -2.48
C GLY A 66 4.87 -7.21 -2.56
N TRP A 67 5.84 -6.89 -3.40
CA TRP A 67 6.18 -5.54 -3.80
C TRP A 67 5.59 -5.25 -5.17
N PHE A 68 5.05 -4.06 -5.34
CA PHE A 68 4.44 -3.59 -6.59
C PHE A 68 5.10 -2.27 -6.97
N GLY A 69 5.73 -2.26 -8.15
CA GLY A 69 6.64 -1.20 -8.55
C GLY A 69 8.02 -1.34 -7.93
N HIS A 70 8.98 -0.59 -8.44
CA HIS A 70 10.36 -0.61 -7.99
C HIS A 70 10.94 0.77 -7.83
N VAL A 71 11.83 0.92 -6.85
CA VAL A 71 12.69 2.09 -6.67
C VAL A 71 14.11 1.70 -7.04
N TYR A 72 14.75 2.48 -7.91
CA TYR A 72 16.11 2.24 -8.38
C TYR A 72 17.09 3.20 -7.74
N ALA A 73 18.26 2.68 -7.38
CA ALA A 73 19.37 3.50 -6.93
C ALA A 73 19.87 4.46 -8.04
N ASN A 74 19.83 4.02 -9.29
CA ASN A 74 20.15 4.82 -10.46
C ASN A 74 18.91 5.03 -11.31
N LYS A 75 18.80 6.20 -11.95
CA LYS A 75 17.67 6.48 -12.84
C LYS A 75 17.59 5.45 -13.96
N MET A 76 16.44 4.82 -14.08
CA MET A 76 16.10 3.96 -15.20
C MET A 76 15.12 4.73 -16.11
N ASN A 77 15.49 4.97 -17.35
CA ASN A 77 14.72 5.83 -18.26
C ASN A 77 14.42 7.23 -17.70
N GLY A 78 15.39 7.80 -16.97
CA GLY A 78 15.24 9.13 -16.37
C GLY A 78 14.44 9.17 -15.06
N LYS A 79 13.93 8.04 -14.58
CA LYS A 79 13.11 7.94 -13.37
C LYS A 79 13.78 7.10 -12.27
N ASN A 80 13.58 7.47 -11.02
CA ASN A 80 14.06 6.70 -9.87
C ASN A 80 13.05 5.61 -9.44
N ALA A 81 11.82 5.66 -9.94
CA ALA A 81 10.80 4.66 -9.67
C ALA A 81 10.03 4.29 -10.94
N ILE A 82 9.57 3.08 -10.99
CA ILE A 82 8.58 2.62 -11.96
C ILE A 82 7.34 2.12 -11.21
N GLY A 83 6.19 2.34 -11.83
CA GLY A 83 4.92 1.87 -11.32
C GLY A 83 4.63 0.41 -11.69
N PHE A 84 3.39 0.03 -11.56
CA PHE A 84 2.89 -1.30 -11.88
C PHE A 84 1.60 -1.23 -12.68
N ASN A 85 1.32 -2.25 -13.44
CA ASN A 85 0.06 -2.39 -14.15
C ASN A 85 -1.06 -2.72 -13.14
N PRO A 86 -2.15 -1.95 -13.06
CA PRO A 86 -3.20 -2.12 -12.05
C PRO A 86 -3.99 -3.42 -12.22
N ILE A 87 -3.93 -4.06 -13.38
CA ILE A 87 -4.65 -5.30 -13.67
C ILE A 87 -3.80 -6.52 -13.30
N SER A 88 -2.54 -6.52 -13.71
CA SER A 88 -1.64 -7.68 -13.51
C SER A 88 -0.78 -7.59 -12.26
N GLY A 89 -0.49 -6.39 -11.76
CA GLY A 89 0.47 -6.14 -10.68
C GLY A 89 1.93 -6.13 -11.16
N ILE A 90 2.19 -6.39 -12.44
CA ILE A 90 3.55 -6.42 -13.00
C ILE A 90 4.06 -4.99 -13.20
N ASP A 91 5.36 -4.80 -13.02
CA ASP A 91 6.03 -3.52 -13.23
C ASP A 91 5.72 -2.90 -14.58
N ASP A 92 5.41 -1.61 -14.57
CA ASP A 92 5.03 -0.86 -15.76
C ASP A 92 5.67 0.55 -15.73
N PRO A 93 6.75 0.76 -16.51
CA PRO A 93 7.44 2.05 -16.55
C PRO A 93 6.60 3.21 -17.09
N SER A 94 5.50 2.92 -17.76
CA SER A 94 4.60 3.94 -18.31
C SER A 94 3.71 4.60 -17.26
N LYS A 95 3.58 4.00 -16.08
CA LYS A 95 2.70 4.48 -15.02
C LYS A 95 3.31 5.66 -14.26
N THR A 96 2.48 6.63 -13.95
CA THR A 96 2.87 7.82 -13.16
C THR A 96 2.75 7.56 -11.67
N SER A 97 3.45 8.36 -10.86
CA SER A 97 3.36 8.28 -9.40
C SER A 97 1.96 8.58 -8.86
N GLU A 98 1.24 9.53 -9.46
CA GLU A 98 -0.14 9.81 -9.08
C GLU A 98 -1.06 8.62 -9.28
N GLN A 99 -0.93 7.93 -10.43
CA GLN A 99 -1.68 6.72 -10.69
C GLN A 99 -1.36 5.61 -9.68
N MET A 100 -0.07 5.47 -9.33
CA MET A 100 0.36 4.47 -8.35
C MET A 100 -0.18 4.77 -6.96
N SER A 101 -0.14 6.01 -6.53
CA SER A 101 -0.69 6.44 -5.24
C SER A 101 -2.20 6.18 -5.17
N ALA A 102 -2.94 6.48 -6.23
CA ALA A 102 -4.37 6.21 -6.30
C ALA A 102 -4.67 4.70 -6.22
N PHE A 103 -3.91 3.87 -6.95
CA PHE A 103 -4.09 2.42 -6.92
C PHE A 103 -3.76 1.81 -5.57
N ALA A 104 -2.65 2.21 -4.95
CA ALA A 104 -2.26 1.75 -3.63
C ALA A 104 -3.28 2.17 -2.56
N SER A 105 -3.79 3.40 -2.63
CA SER A 105 -4.84 3.88 -1.74
C SER A 105 -6.13 3.09 -1.91
N THR A 106 -6.54 2.79 -3.14
CA THR A 106 -7.73 1.98 -3.41
C THR A 106 -7.57 0.55 -2.85
N ALA A 107 -6.41 -0.07 -3.02
CA ALA A 107 -6.14 -1.39 -2.45
C ALA A 107 -6.15 -1.37 -0.92
N THR A 108 -5.64 -0.29 -0.31
CA THR A 108 -5.67 -0.09 1.15
C THR A 108 -7.10 0.03 1.67
N VAL A 109 -7.94 0.81 0.98
CA VAL A 109 -9.37 0.93 1.33
C VAL A 109 -10.09 -0.41 1.16
N TYR A 110 -9.76 -1.18 0.12
CA TYR A 110 -10.32 -2.53 -0.08
C TYR A 110 -9.96 -3.47 1.07
N ALA A 111 -8.73 -3.43 1.56
CA ALA A 111 -8.33 -4.20 2.73
C ALA A 111 -9.11 -3.78 3.98
N ALA A 112 -9.22 -2.47 4.24
CA ALA A 112 -9.96 -1.92 5.36
C ALA A 112 -11.47 -2.24 5.29
N ALA A 113 -12.02 -2.27 4.07
CA ALA A 113 -13.39 -2.71 3.80
C ALA A 113 -13.59 -4.24 3.87
N LYS A 114 -12.59 -4.97 4.37
CA LYS A 114 -12.61 -6.44 4.51
C LYS A 114 -12.88 -7.19 3.19
N GLY A 115 -12.45 -6.60 2.06
CA GLY A 115 -12.64 -7.15 0.72
C GLY A 115 -14.02 -6.85 0.09
N ASP A 116 -14.78 -5.95 0.67
CA ASP A 116 -16.08 -5.52 0.13
C ASP A 116 -15.88 -4.42 -0.93
N SER A 117 -16.16 -4.75 -2.19
CA SER A 117 -16.00 -3.83 -3.32
C SER A 117 -16.98 -2.66 -3.28
N ASN A 118 -18.18 -2.84 -2.74
CA ASN A 118 -19.18 -1.77 -2.66
C ASN A 118 -18.75 -0.73 -1.62
N LYS A 119 -18.31 -1.19 -0.45
CA LYS A 119 -17.74 -0.31 0.59
C LYS A 119 -16.46 0.36 0.11
N THR A 120 -15.65 -0.33 -0.66
CA THR A 120 -14.44 0.26 -1.26
C THR A 120 -14.79 1.40 -2.20
N ALA A 121 -15.79 1.24 -3.05
CA ALA A 121 -16.27 2.28 -3.95
C ALA A 121 -16.85 3.48 -3.19
N GLU A 122 -17.59 3.22 -2.10
CA GLU A 122 -18.18 4.25 -1.25
C GLU A 122 -17.10 5.07 -0.52
N TYR A 123 -16.15 4.41 0.14
CA TYR A 123 -15.14 5.08 0.96
C TYR A 123 -13.96 5.64 0.16
N GLY A 124 -13.60 4.95 -0.92
CA GLY A 124 -12.48 5.34 -1.79
C GLY A 124 -12.85 6.40 -2.83
N ASN A 125 -14.12 6.74 -2.95
CA ASN A 125 -14.65 7.61 -4.00
C ASN A 125 -14.19 7.19 -5.41
N SER A 126 -13.95 5.89 -5.60
CA SER A 126 -13.50 5.29 -6.86
C SER A 126 -14.10 3.91 -7.03
N PRO A 127 -14.84 3.66 -8.12
CA PRO A 127 -15.38 2.34 -8.43
C PRO A 127 -14.30 1.36 -8.93
N ASN A 128 -13.10 1.85 -9.17
CA ASN A 128 -12.04 1.07 -9.81
C ASN A 128 -11.28 0.23 -8.78
N ILE A 129 -11.65 -1.03 -8.70
CA ILE A 129 -10.85 -2.04 -8.01
C ILE A 129 -9.54 -2.24 -8.78
N VAL A 130 -8.47 -2.52 -8.07
CA VAL A 130 -7.13 -2.73 -8.64
C VAL A 130 -6.80 -4.23 -8.64
N PRO A 131 -7.21 -5.00 -9.66
CA PRO A 131 -7.10 -6.46 -9.66
C PRO A 131 -5.68 -6.98 -9.47
N GLY A 132 -4.69 -6.19 -9.90
CA GLY A 132 -3.28 -6.51 -9.73
C GLY A 132 -2.83 -6.56 -8.27
N LEU A 133 -3.51 -5.86 -7.37
CA LEU A 133 -3.14 -5.72 -5.97
C LEU A 133 -4.05 -6.50 -5.00
N ILE A 134 -5.22 -6.94 -5.43
CA ILE A 134 -6.21 -7.57 -4.55
C ILE A 134 -6.36 -9.06 -4.80
N ASN A 135 -6.81 -9.78 -3.77
CA ASN A 135 -7.28 -11.15 -3.87
C ASN A 135 -8.80 -11.13 -3.95
N PHE A 136 -9.33 -11.60 -5.06
CA PHE A 136 -10.77 -11.84 -5.15
C PHE A 136 -11.14 -13.07 -4.30
N LYS A 137 -12.18 -12.93 -3.51
CA LYS A 137 -12.78 -14.04 -2.76
C LYS A 137 -14.03 -14.54 -3.47
#